data_247ebca64be39bf4c1ff509ec7cbf0c4
#
_entry.id   247ebca64be39bf4c1ff509ec7cbf0c4
#
_cell.length_a   1.000
_cell.length_b   1.000
_cell.length_c   1.000
_cell.angle_alpha   90.00
_cell.angle_beta   90.00
_cell.angle_gamma   90.00
#
_symmetry.space_group_name_H-M   'P 1'
#
loop_
_entity.id
_entity.type
_entity.pdbx_description
1 polymer ?
#
loop_
_entity_poly.entity_id
_entity_poly.type
_entity_poly.pdbx_seq_one_letter_code
_entity_poly.pdbx_strand_id
1 'polypeptide(L)'
;MIQTIKMNLDDMKHLASIAKALSSETRIEILRHLRHKDLNVNEIAELLDIPASSSAAHVKVLEEAGMIKTSLQPGIRGSMKLCHIVLDHIYVEMNTMKNLEQVEEVIKMPIGSFTDYKIEPTCGIVSNKGPIGSEDEPRCFYLPERVEAQLIWLGNGYIEYRFPTNTLADKDMMRLEISMELCSEDHEYNMHYSSDITLWVNQLEVGTWTCPSDFGGRRGNLNPDWWPDKNTQYGMLKTWRITEQGCYLDEEKSSARCLKEFSLSKQDYISVRIGIKEDANNKGGMNLFGEGFGDFEQNIVMKIVFQ
;
A
#
# COMPACT_ATOMS: atom_id res chain seq x y z
N MET A 1 -2.40 -16.05 6.75
CA MET A 1 -1.60 -14.83 6.95
C MET A 1 -0.62 -14.78 5.80
N ILE A 2 -0.81 -13.84 4.90
CA ILE A 2 -0.01 -13.64 3.69
C ILE A 2 1.22 -12.84 4.11
N GLN A 3 2.39 -13.23 3.63
CA GLN A 3 3.67 -12.68 4.09
C GLN A 3 4.35 -11.87 2.98
N THR A 4 4.96 -10.76 3.38
CA THR A 4 5.90 -10.01 2.53
C THR A 4 7.33 -10.34 2.96
N ILE A 5 8.17 -10.74 2.02
CA ILE A 5 9.60 -10.93 2.25
C ILE A 5 10.34 -9.68 1.76
N LYS A 6 11.07 -9.04 2.68
CA LYS A 6 12.02 -7.96 2.35
C LYS A 6 13.43 -8.46 2.62
N MET A 7 14.33 -8.30 1.68
CA MET A 7 15.73 -8.72 1.79
C MET A 7 16.66 -7.77 1.05
N ASN A 8 17.93 -7.82 1.36
CA ASN A 8 18.97 -7.06 0.67
C ASN A 8 20.11 -7.99 0.23
N LEU A 9 21.14 -7.45 -0.41
CA LEU A 9 22.28 -8.21 -0.90
C LEU A 9 23.15 -8.84 0.21
N ASP A 10 23.04 -8.37 1.46
CA ASP A 10 23.81 -8.92 2.59
C ASP A 10 23.19 -10.26 3.06
N ASP A 11 21.90 -10.50 2.81
CA ASP A 11 21.23 -11.79 3.07
C ASP A 11 21.42 -12.79 1.92
N MET A 12 22.68 -13.06 1.57
CA MET A 12 23.05 -13.86 0.42
C MET A 12 22.39 -15.25 0.37
N LYS A 13 22.24 -15.92 1.52
CA LYS A 13 21.69 -17.29 1.56
C LYS A 13 20.20 -17.30 1.24
N HIS A 14 19.45 -16.37 1.84
CA HIS A 14 18.02 -16.26 1.60
C HIS A 14 17.73 -15.78 0.18
N LEU A 15 18.44 -14.74 -0.27
CA LEU A 15 18.33 -14.24 -1.64
C LEU A 15 18.63 -15.34 -2.69
N ALA A 16 19.68 -16.13 -2.49
CA ALA A 16 20.00 -17.24 -3.37
C ALA A 16 18.91 -18.33 -3.36
N SER A 17 18.31 -18.61 -2.21
CA SER A 17 17.19 -19.56 -2.10
C SER A 17 15.96 -19.10 -2.88
N ILE A 18 15.57 -17.84 -2.72
CA ILE A 18 14.44 -17.22 -3.46
C ILE A 18 14.74 -17.20 -4.97
N ALA A 19 15.93 -16.74 -5.36
CA ALA A 19 16.34 -16.72 -6.78
C ALA A 19 16.31 -18.10 -7.40
N LYS A 20 16.82 -19.13 -6.69
CA LYS A 20 16.74 -20.52 -7.11
C LYS A 20 15.28 -20.99 -7.26
N ALA A 21 14.40 -20.63 -6.34
CA ALA A 21 13.00 -21.00 -6.44
C ALA A 21 12.32 -20.39 -7.67
N LEU A 22 12.62 -19.14 -8.01
CA LEU A 22 12.03 -18.43 -9.15
C LEU A 22 12.76 -18.68 -10.48
N SER A 23 13.89 -19.37 -10.50
CA SER A 23 14.66 -19.64 -11.73
C SER A 23 14.13 -20.78 -12.61
N SER A 24 12.89 -21.26 -12.37
CA SER A 24 12.26 -22.34 -13.13
C SER A 24 10.84 -21.96 -13.51
N GLU A 25 10.53 -22.03 -14.80
CA GLU A 25 9.19 -21.80 -15.34
C GLU A 25 8.15 -22.72 -14.68
N THR A 26 8.48 -24.00 -14.51
CA THR A 26 7.59 -24.97 -13.84
C THR A 26 7.21 -24.52 -12.42
N ARG A 27 8.18 -23.98 -11.65
CA ARG A 27 7.89 -23.51 -10.29
C ARG A 27 7.05 -22.23 -10.30
N ILE A 28 7.26 -21.36 -11.26
CA ILE A 28 6.40 -20.17 -11.46
C ILE A 28 4.98 -20.60 -11.83
N GLU A 29 4.80 -21.59 -12.70
CA GLU A 29 3.49 -22.14 -13.03
C GLU A 29 2.80 -22.77 -11.81
N ILE A 30 3.52 -23.51 -10.95
CA ILE A 30 2.97 -24.01 -9.69
C ILE A 30 2.44 -22.86 -8.84
N LEU A 31 3.21 -21.78 -8.65
CA LEU A 31 2.77 -20.61 -7.89
C LEU A 31 1.53 -19.94 -8.51
N ARG A 32 1.48 -19.82 -9.84
CA ARG A 32 0.31 -19.27 -10.56
C ARG A 32 -0.96 -20.06 -10.26
N HIS A 33 -0.91 -21.38 -10.25
CA HIS A 33 -2.06 -22.22 -9.95
C HIS A 33 -2.45 -22.16 -8.47
N LEU A 34 -1.46 -22.13 -7.57
CA LEU A 34 -1.71 -22.03 -6.12
C LEU A 34 -2.32 -20.68 -5.69
N ARG A 35 -2.24 -19.63 -6.52
CA ARG A 35 -2.94 -18.35 -6.28
C ARG A 35 -4.46 -18.49 -6.30
N HIS A 36 -4.99 -19.48 -6.99
CA HIS A 36 -6.43 -19.65 -7.19
C HIS A 36 -7.02 -20.73 -6.27
N LYS A 37 -6.24 -21.74 -5.91
CA LYS A 37 -6.66 -22.82 -5.02
C LYS A 37 -5.46 -23.61 -4.50
N ASP A 38 -5.64 -24.20 -3.34
CA ASP A 38 -4.69 -25.16 -2.81
C ASP A 38 -4.69 -26.45 -3.64
N LEU A 39 -3.52 -27.01 -3.86
CA LEU A 39 -3.33 -28.23 -4.67
C LEU A 39 -2.42 -29.20 -3.95
N ASN A 40 -2.69 -30.49 -4.06
CA ASN A 40 -1.75 -31.51 -3.63
C ASN A 40 -0.69 -31.82 -4.70
N VAL A 41 0.38 -32.50 -4.29
CA VAL A 41 1.53 -32.78 -5.18
C VAL A 41 1.13 -33.56 -6.44
N ASN A 42 0.14 -34.46 -6.35
CA ASN A 42 -0.33 -35.24 -7.50
C ASN A 42 -1.17 -34.40 -8.45
N GLU A 43 -2.06 -33.54 -7.92
CA GLU A 43 -2.82 -32.59 -8.73
C GLU A 43 -1.90 -31.62 -9.49
N ILE A 44 -0.83 -31.15 -8.85
CA ILE A 44 0.20 -30.33 -9.52
C ILE A 44 0.88 -31.12 -10.64
N ALA A 45 1.21 -32.41 -10.40
CA ALA A 45 1.83 -33.27 -11.38
C ALA A 45 0.93 -33.49 -12.62
N GLU A 46 -0.36 -33.78 -12.40
CA GLU A 46 -1.36 -33.94 -13.46
C GLU A 46 -1.58 -32.62 -14.23
N LEU A 47 -1.72 -31.50 -13.52
CA LEU A 47 -1.99 -30.20 -14.13
C LEU A 47 -0.88 -29.70 -15.05
N LEU A 48 0.39 -30.03 -14.70
CA LEU A 48 1.57 -29.60 -15.45
C LEU A 48 2.16 -30.68 -16.34
N ASP A 49 1.51 -31.85 -16.43
CA ASP A 49 1.97 -33.02 -17.19
C ASP A 49 3.44 -33.40 -16.87
N ILE A 50 3.76 -33.49 -15.57
CA ILE A 50 5.07 -33.87 -15.07
C ILE A 50 5.00 -35.07 -14.12
N PRO A 51 6.08 -35.86 -13.98
CA PRO A 51 6.12 -36.94 -13.01
C PRO A 51 5.88 -36.46 -11.57
N ALA A 52 5.15 -37.22 -10.75
CA ALA A 52 4.88 -36.88 -9.34
C ALA A 52 6.16 -36.66 -8.51
N SER A 53 7.24 -37.38 -8.84
CA SER A 53 8.56 -37.19 -8.20
C SER A 53 9.16 -35.81 -8.53
N SER A 54 8.98 -35.31 -9.78
CA SER A 54 9.43 -33.99 -10.20
C SER A 54 8.58 -32.89 -9.52
N SER A 55 7.24 -33.09 -9.46
CA SER A 55 6.35 -32.20 -8.74
C SER A 55 6.75 -32.08 -7.26
N ALA A 56 7.00 -33.20 -6.59
CA ALA A 56 7.46 -33.22 -5.20
C ALA A 56 8.79 -32.45 -5.00
N ALA A 57 9.72 -32.59 -5.94
CA ALA A 57 11.01 -31.87 -5.90
C ALA A 57 10.82 -30.35 -6.08
N HIS A 58 9.97 -29.92 -7.00
CA HIS A 58 9.63 -28.50 -7.18
C HIS A 58 8.92 -27.90 -5.95
N VAL A 59 7.95 -28.59 -5.41
CA VAL A 59 7.25 -28.20 -4.18
C VAL A 59 8.23 -28.05 -3.01
N LYS A 60 9.17 -28.98 -2.84
CA LYS A 60 10.19 -28.88 -1.80
C LYS A 60 11.05 -27.62 -1.93
N VAL A 61 11.49 -27.25 -3.13
CA VAL A 61 12.26 -26.03 -3.37
C VAL A 61 11.46 -24.77 -3.04
N LEU A 62 10.19 -24.72 -3.41
CA LEU A 62 9.31 -23.58 -3.10
C LEU A 62 9.02 -23.48 -1.58
N GLU A 63 8.88 -24.62 -0.90
CA GLU A 63 8.67 -24.68 0.55
C GLU A 63 9.94 -24.25 1.32
N GLU A 64 11.13 -24.71 0.90
CA GLU A 64 12.42 -24.29 1.47
C GLU A 64 12.70 -22.79 1.26
N ALA A 65 12.18 -22.21 0.19
CA ALA A 65 12.26 -20.77 -0.06
C ALA A 65 11.18 -19.96 0.70
N GLY A 66 10.29 -20.60 1.44
CA GLY A 66 9.22 -19.93 2.21
C GLY A 66 8.08 -19.36 1.39
N MET A 67 7.97 -19.71 0.09
CA MET A 67 6.93 -19.21 -0.80
C MET A 67 5.60 -19.93 -0.63
N ILE A 68 5.66 -21.18 -0.22
CA ILE A 68 4.51 -22.03 0.06
C ILE A 68 4.68 -22.73 1.42
N LYS A 69 3.56 -23.12 2.02
CA LYS A 69 3.52 -24.07 3.13
C LYS A 69 2.80 -25.31 2.70
N THR A 70 3.12 -26.43 3.35
CA THR A 70 2.44 -27.69 3.10
C THR A 70 1.80 -28.20 4.38
N SER A 71 0.62 -28.84 4.24
CA SER A 71 -0.10 -29.50 5.31
C SER A 71 -0.43 -30.94 4.92
N LEU A 72 -0.40 -31.85 5.88
CA LEU A 72 -0.82 -33.21 5.65
C LEU A 72 -2.33 -33.31 5.88
N GLN A 73 -3.05 -33.84 4.90
CA GLN A 73 -4.48 -34.10 4.99
C GLN A 73 -4.78 -35.61 4.76
N PRO A 74 -5.87 -36.15 5.34
CA PRO A 74 -6.30 -37.50 5.01
C PRO A 74 -6.63 -37.62 3.52
N GLY A 75 -6.04 -38.61 2.84
CA GLY A 75 -6.33 -38.92 1.44
C GLY A 75 -7.09 -40.27 1.33
N ILE A 76 -7.53 -40.60 0.10
CA ILE A 76 -8.25 -41.85 -0.19
C ILE A 76 -7.40 -43.09 0.15
N ARG A 77 -6.07 -43.00 0.03
CA ARG A 77 -5.10 -44.03 0.39
C ARG A 77 -3.90 -43.43 1.09
N GLY A 78 -4.00 -43.19 2.42
CA GLY A 78 -2.96 -42.59 3.23
C GLY A 78 -3.10 -41.06 3.39
N SER A 79 -2.00 -40.32 3.60
CA SER A 79 -1.98 -38.85 3.72
C SER A 79 -1.52 -38.20 2.43
N MET A 80 -2.14 -37.09 2.06
CA MET A 80 -1.73 -36.25 0.95
C MET A 80 -1.13 -34.94 1.46
N LYS A 81 -0.13 -34.44 0.75
CA LYS A 81 0.55 -33.17 1.05
C LYS A 81 -0.11 -32.05 0.26
N LEU A 82 -0.92 -31.22 0.92
CA LEU A 82 -1.59 -30.06 0.34
C LEU A 82 -0.67 -28.85 0.42
N CYS A 83 -0.55 -28.11 -0.68
CA CYS A 83 0.31 -26.95 -0.83
C CYS A 83 -0.53 -25.67 -0.81
N HIS A 84 -0.12 -24.67 -0.02
CA HIS A 84 -0.74 -23.34 0.11
C HIS A 84 0.28 -22.27 -0.19
N ILE A 85 -0.07 -21.26 -0.99
CA ILE A 85 0.77 -20.08 -1.15
C ILE A 85 0.68 -19.22 0.12
N VAL A 86 1.82 -18.69 0.58
CA VAL A 86 1.89 -17.88 1.81
C VAL A 86 2.60 -16.54 1.58
N LEU A 87 2.97 -16.24 0.34
CA LEU A 87 3.77 -15.10 -0.02
C LEU A 87 3.05 -14.25 -1.08
N ASP A 88 2.87 -12.94 -0.79
CA ASP A 88 2.33 -11.97 -1.73
C ASP A 88 3.41 -11.20 -2.47
N HIS A 89 4.42 -10.73 -1.72
CA HIS A 89 5.43 -9.82 -2.26
C HIS A 89 6.84 -10.23 -1.86
N ILE A 90 7.77 -10.04 -2.80
CA ILE A 90 9.20 -10.14 -2.55
C ILE A 90 9.83 -8.81 -2.95
N TYR A 91 10.47 -8.14 -1.99
CA TYR A 91 11.24 -6.94 -2.23
C TYR A 91 12.72 -7.24 -2.04
N VAL A 92 13.49 -7.04 -3.10
CA VAL A 92 14.95 -7.18 -3.05
C VAL A 92 15.57 -5.79 -3.16
N GLU A 93 16.16 -5.32 -2.08
CA GLU A 93 16.89 -4.06 -2.05
C GLU A 93 18.30 -4.29 -2.60
N MET A 94 18.54 -3.85 -3.84
CA MET A 94 19.82 -4.05 -4.54
C MET A 94 20.86 -2.98 -4.19
N ASN A 95 20.42 -1.86 -3.62
CA ASN A 95 21.30 -0.74 -3.33
C ASN A 95 21.62 -0.70 -1.84
N THR A 96 22.63 -1.50 -1.43
CA THR A 96 23.24 -1.38 -0.11
C THR A 96 24.31 -0.28 -0.17
N MET A 97 23.91 0.96 -0.32
CA MET A 97 24.79 2.05 0.07
C MET A 97 25.04 1.85 1.56
N LYS A 98 26.21 1.30 1.88
CA LYS A 98 26.64 1.12 3.27
C LYS A 98 26.45 2.42 4.02
N ASN A 99 25.57 2.38 4.96
CA ASN A 99 25.30 3.24 6.06
C ASN A 99 26.50 4.16 6.46
N LEU A 100 26.49 5.35 5.99
CA LEU A 100 26.52 6.47 6.92
C LEU A 100 25.27 6.23 7.79
N GLU A 101 25.37 6.25 9.10
CA GLU A 101 24.24 5.99 10.01
C GLU A 101 23.08 6.91 9.63
N GLN A 102 22.26 6.47 8.68
CA GLN A 102 21.09 7.23 8.29
C GLN A 102 20.11 7.14 9.43
N VAL A 103 19.87 8.26 10.07
CA VAL A 103 18.83 8.37 11.08
C VAL A 103 17.50 8.50 10.36
N GLU A 104 16.61 7.56 10.62
CA GLU A 104 15.24 7.61 10.08
C GLU A 104 14.29 8.05 11.18
N GLU A 105 13.42 8.97 10.82
CA GLU A 105 12.27 9.33 11.65
C GLU A 105 10.99 8.97 10.93
N VAL A 106 10.08 8.31 11.64
CA VAL A 106 8.81 7.87 11.09
C VAL A 106 7.68 8.47 11.92
N ILE A 107 6.82 9.25 11.28
CA ILE A 107 5.64 9.84 11.89
C ILE A 107 4.40 9.23 11.24
N LYS A 108 3.54 8.62 12.06
CA LYS A 108 2.26 8.06 11.61
C LYS A 108 1.15 9.05 11.96
N MET A 109 0.44 9.53 10.94
CA MET A 109 -0.65 10.49 11.09
C MET A 109 -1.99 9.80 10.86
N PRO A 110 -2.85 9.65 11.90
CA PRO A 110 -4.20 9.13 11.70
C PRO A 110 -4.97 9.95 10.67
N ILE A 111 -5.69 9.29 9.77
CA ILE A 111 -6.38 9.98 8.67
C ILE A 111 -7.44 10.98 9.16
N GLY A 112 -8.01 10.78 10.34
CA GLY A 112 -8.94 11.72 10.96
C GLY A 112 -8.30 12.96 11.60
N SER A 113 -6.95 13.03 11.66
CA SER A 113 -6.20 14.14 12.28
C SER A 113 -5.92 15.31 11.31
N PHE A 114 -6.73 15.47 10.29
CA PHE A 114 -6.60 16.59 9.35
C PHE A 114 -6.86 17.93 10.02
N THR A 115 -6.21 18.97 9.53
CA THR A 115 -6.24 20.34 10.08
C THR A 115 -7.03 21.30 9.22
N ASP A 116 -7.17 21.02 7.92
CA ASP A 116 -7.94 21.81 6.97
C ASP A 116 -8.50 20.92 5.86
N TYR A 117 -9.59 21.34 5.24
CA TYR A 117 -10.16 20.66 4.09
C TYR A 117 -11.00 21.61 3.22
N LYS A 118 -11.11 21.27 1.94
CA LYS A 118 -12.14 21.78 1.02
C LYS A 118 -12.72 20.55 0.33
N ILE A 119 -13.96 20.20 0.66
CA ILE A 119 -14.58 18.95 0.23
C ILE A 119 -15.92 19.24 -0.42
N GLU A 120 -16.15 18.62 -1.56
CA GLU A 120 -17.43 18.60 -2.24
C GLU A 120 -17.96 17.16 -2.27
N PRO A 121 -19.28 16.94 -2.17
CA PRO A 121 -19.89 15.62 -2.31
C PRO A 121 -19.55 14.95 -3.67
N THR A 122 -19.46 13.62 -3.73
CA THR A 122 -19.75 12.67 -2.64
C THR A 122 -18.72 12.76 -1.52
N CYS A 123 -19.12 12.63 -0.27
CA CYS A 123 -18.14 12.65 0.82
C CYS A 123 -18.66 11.94 2.07
N GLY A 124 -17.74 11.45 2.88
CA GLY A 124 -18.08 10.86 4.17
C GLY A 124 -16.88 10.36 4.94
N ILE A 125 -17.16 9.92 6.15
CA ILE A 125 -16.18 9.41 7.10
C ILE A 125 -16.76 8.18 7.79
N VAL A 126 -15.99 7.13 7.93
CA VAL A 126 -16.35 5.98 8.75
C VAL A 126 -15.24 5.58 9.70
N SER A 127 -15.60 5.04 10.84
CA SER A 127 -14.70 4.37 11.79
C SER A 127 -14.84 2.86 11.69
N ASN A 128 -14.06 2.10 12.45
CA ASN A 128 -14.28 0.66 12.58
C ASN A 128 -15.65 0.26 13.15
N LYS A 129 -16.34 1.20 13.82
CA LYS A 129 -17.63 0.96 14.50
C LYS A 129 -18.84 1.34 13.64
N GLY A 130 -18.67 2.18 12.62
CA GLY A 130 -19.75 2.69 11.80
C GLY A 130 -19.47 4.08 11.21
N PRO A 131 -20.47 4.65 10.51
CA PRO A 131 -20.41 5.99 9.95
C PRO A 131 -20.21 7.07 11.02
N ILE A 132 -19.46 8.11 10.67
CA ILE A 132 -19.29 9.33 11.47
C ILE A 132 -20.07 10.47 10.79
N GLY A 133 -21.20 10.82 11.38
CA GLY A 133 -22.13 11.80 10.79
C GLY A 133 -22.94 11.24 9.63
N SER A 134 -23.38 12.12 8.74
CA SER A 134 -24.17 11.79 7.55
C SER A 134 -23.30 11.81 6.31
N GLU A 135 -23.57 10.89 5.37
CA GLU A 135 -22.97 10.93 4.02
C GLU A 135 -23.37 12.21 3.29
N ASP A 136 -22.50 12.66 2.40
CA ASP A 136 -22.66 13.87 1.56
C ASP A 136 -22.86 15.18 2.32
N GLU A 137 -22.48 15.20 3.61
CA GLU A 137 -22.54 16.39 4.45
C GLU A 137 -21.12 16.82 4.87
N PRO A 138 -20.49 17.78 4.17
CA PRO A 138 -19.13 18.23 4.46
C PRO A 138 -18.91 18.74 5.89
N ARG A 139 -19.98 19.20 6.57
CA ARG A 139 -19.90 19.67 7.96
C ARG A 139 -19.55 18.55 8.94
N CYS A 140 -19.80 17.29 8.58
CA CYS A 140 -19.41 16.12 9.38
C CYS A 140 -17.90 16.02 9.58
N PHE A 141 -17.11 16.62 8.70
CA PHE A 141 -15.65 16.70 8.83
C PHE A 141 -15.19 17.61 10.00
N TYR A 142 -16.07 18.37 10.63
CA TYR A 142 -15.80 19.10 11.88
C TYR A 142 -16.20 18.34 13.14
N LEU A 143 -16.87 17.18 13.03
CA LEU A 143 -17.25 16.39 14.19
C LEU A 143 -16.00 15.93 14.97
N PRO A 144 -16.03 15.98 16.32
CA PRO A 144 -14.88 15.54 17.12
C PRO A 144 -14.56 14.05 16.95
N GLU A 145 -15.55 13.22 16.62
CA GLU A 145 -15.43 11.79 16.36
C GLU A 145 -14.58 11.49 15.10
N ARG A 146 -14.34 12.47 14.25
CA ARG A 146 -13.47 12.32 13.05
C ARG A 146 -12.10 11.74 13.37
N VAL A 147 -11.61 11.92 14.59
CA VAL A 147 -10.31 11.35 15.03
C VAL A 147 -10.28 9.81 15.02
N GLU A 148 -11.47 9.18 15.03
CA GLU A 148 -11.63 7.72 14.92
C GLU A 148 -11.75 7.24 13.45
N ALA A 149 -11.59 8.13 12.47
CA ALA A 149 -11.74 7.81 11.05
C ALA A 149 -10.79 6.71 10.60
N GLN A 150 -11.32 5.76 9.82
CA GLN A 150 -10.59 4.67 9.22
C GLN A 150 -10.77 4.59 7.70
N LEU A 151 -11.79 5.24 7.15
CA LEU A 151 -11.94 5.53 5.75
C LEU A 151 -12.55 6.92 5.60
N ILE A 152 -11.98 7.72 4.72
CA ILE A 152 -12.46 9.04 4.33
C ILE A 152 -12.59 9.07 2.82
N TRP A 153 -13.73 9.56 2.31
CA TRP A 153 -13.88 9.78 0.87
C TRP A 153 -14.35 11.19 0.54
N LEU A 154 -14.02 11.63 -0.65
CA LEU A 154 -14.45 12.90 -1.22
C LEU A 154 -14.54 12.82 -2.76
N GLY A 155 -15.57 13.42 -3.34
CA GLY A 155 -15.76 13.53 -4.79
C GLY A 155 -14.84 14.57 -5.43
N ASN A 156 -14.56 15.67 -4.70
CA ASN A 156 -13.66 16.72 -5.17
C ASN A 156 -13.07 17.51 -4.00
N GLY A 157 -11.93 18.19 -4.24
CA GLY A 157 -11.27 19.02 -3.26
C GLY A 157 -10.05 18.36 -2.62
N TYR A 158 -9.79 18.67 -1.35
CA TYR A 158 -8.58 18.19 -0.65
C TYR A 158 -8.77 18.04 0.85
N ILE A 159 -7.86 17.30 1.47
CA ILE A 159 -7.64 17.24 2.93
C ILE A 159 -6.19 17.61 3.21
N GLU A 160 -5.93 18.38 4.28
CA GLU A 160 -4.61 18.84 4.67
C GLU A 160 -4.26 18.41 6.10
N TYR A 161 -3.03 17.97 6.27
CA TYR A 161 -2.42 17.54 7.53
C TYR A 161 -1.22 18.40 7.88
N ARG A 162 -0.92 18.55 9.18
CA ARG A 162 0.28 19.23 9.66
C ARG A 162 1.14 18.25 10.46
N PHE A 163 2.30 17.95 9.91
CA PHE A 163 3.29 17.09 10.54
C PHE A 163 4.28 17.93 11.34
N PRO A 164 4.66 17.51 12.56
CA PRO A 164 5.58 18.28 13.41
C PRO A 164 6.99 18.32 12.80
N THR A 165 7.73 19.41 13.06
CA THR A 165 9.11 19.62 12.59
C THR A 165 10.12 19.68 13.73
N ASN A 166 9.73 19.34 14.96
CA ASN A 166 10.55 19.46 16.17
C ASN A 166 11.86 18.64 16.12
N THR A 167 11.95 17.66 15.23
CA THR A 167 13.12 16.80 15.04
C THR A 167 14.00 17.20 13.87
N LEU A 168 13.58 18.19 13.07
CA LEU A 168 14.32 18.66 11.88
C LEU A 168 15.43 19.65 12.21
N ALA A 169 15.48 20.17 13.45
CA ALA A 169 16.49 21.14 13.85
C ALA A 169 17.89 20.50 13.79
N ASP A 170 18.81 21.17 13.07
CA ASP A 170 20.23 20.85 12.98
C ASP A 170 20.62 19.52 12.30
N LYS A 171 19.72 18.92 11.49
CA LYS A 171 20.04 17.70 10.74
C LYS A 171 19.95 17.94 9.24
N ASP A 172 20.89 17.38 8.49
CA ASP A 172 20.86 17.41 7.03
C ASP A 172 19.88 16.36 6.50
N MET A 173 18.70 16.82 6.09
CA MET A 173 17.68 15.95 5.49
C MET A 173 18.08 15.51 4.09
N MET A 174 18.12 14.22 3.85
CA MET A 174 18.42 13.63 2.55
C MET A 174 17.16 13.38 1.71
N ARG A 175 16.08 12.95 2.36
CA ARG A 175 14.82 12.67 1.66
C ARG A 175 13.62 12.70 2.63
N LEU A 176 12.48 13.03 2.06
CA LEU A 176 11.16 12.93 2.69
C LEU A 176 10.31 11.97 1.87
N GLU A 177 9.68 11.00 2.53
CA GLU A 177 8.72 10.07 1.92
C GLU A 177 7.37 10.20 2.62
N ILE A 178 6.29 10.16 1.85
CA ILE A 178 4.92 10.16 2.35
C ILE A 178 4.18 9.02 1.68
N SER A 179 3.68 8.08 2.48
CA SER A 179 2.95 6.93 1.98
C SER A 179 1.56 6.81 2.60
N MET A 180 0.60 6.38 1.80
CA MET A 180 -0.79 6.15 2.21
C MET A 180 -1.50 5.21 1.23
N GLU A 181 -2.54 4.52 1.69
CA GLU A 181 -3.41 3.72 0.84
C GLU A 181 -4.54 4.59 0.29
N LEU A 182 -4.75 4.55 -1.03
CA LEU A 182 -5.68 5.40 -1.77
C LEU A 182 -6.35 4.64 -2.92
N CYS A 183 -7.55 5.06 -3.29
CA CYS A 183 -8.15 4.79 -4.60
C CYS A 183 -9.07 5.94 -5.03
N SER A 184 -9.66 5.85 -6.24
CA SER A 184 -10.75 6.76 -6.65
C SER A 184 -12.01 6.49 -5.84
N GLU A 185 -13.00 7.35 -5.97
CA GLU A 185 -14.28 7.31 -5.27
C GLU A 185 -15.44 7.35 -6.23
N ASP A 186 -16.28 6.32 -6.24
CA ASP A 186 -17.61 6.27 -6.87
C ASP A 186 -18.64 5.81 -5.82
N HIS A 187 -19.92 5.97 -6.06
CA HIS A 187 -20.98 5.62 -5.12
C HIS A 187 -21.00 4.14 -4.71
N GLU A 188 -20.67 3.25 -5.63
CA GLU A 188 -20.33 1.84 -5.41
C GLU A 188 -18.99 1.59 -6.10
N TYR A 189 -18.23 0.54 -5.71
CA TYR A 189 -16.95 0.32 -6.35
C TYR A 189 -17.06 0.23 -7.88
N ASN A 190 -16.12 0.84 -8.57
CA ASN A 190 -16.10 0.89 -10.03
C ASN A 190 -14.68 0.69 -10.55
N MET A 191 -14.44 -0.48 -11.16
CA MET A 191 -13.11 -0.86 -11.66
C MET A 191 -12.64 -0.06 -12.89
N HIS A 192 -13.47 0.86 -13.39
CA HIS A 192 -13.19 1.71 -14.57
C HIS A 192 -13.46 3.19 -14.26
N TYR A 193 -13.04 3.66 -13.08
CA TYR A 193 -13.30 5.01 -12.61
C TYR A 193 -12.01 5.71 -12.22
N SER A 194 -11.40 6.42 -13.16
CA SER A 194 -10.08 7.03 -12.96
C SER A 194 -10.15 8.34 -12.21
N SER A 195 -9.13 8.61 -11.38
CA SER A 195 -8.95 9.86 -10.66
C SER A 195 -7.49 10.32 -10.62
N ASP A 196 -7.26 11.61 -10.82
CA ASP A 196 -5.93 12.25 -10.73
C ASP A 196 -5.73 12.78 -9.30
N ILE A 197 -5.17 11.94 -8.44
CA ILE A 197 -4.93 12.26 -7.03
C ILE A 197 -3.54 12.91 -6.89
N THR A 198 -3.50 14.12 -6.36
CA THR A 198 -2.28 14.93 -6.24
C THR A 198 -1.87 15.10 -4.79
N LEU A 199 -0.56 14.99 -4.53
CA LEU A 199 0.05 15.34 -3.25
C LEU A 199 0.79 16.67 -3.35
N TRP A 200 0.59 17.53 -2.35
CA TRP A 200 1.37 18.76 -2.14
C TRP A 200 2.05 18.73 -0.77
N VAL A 201 3.26 19.25 -0.73
CA VAL A 201 4.00 19.52 0.51
C VAL A 201 4.30 21.01 0.55
N ASN A 202 3.94 21.66 1.66
CA ASN A 202 4.08 23.13 1.83
C ASN A 202 3.54 23.91 0.61
N GLN A 203 2.37 23.50 0.09
CA GLN A 203 1.66 24.06 -1.06
C GLN A 203 2.34 23.81 -2.43
N LEU A 204 3.48 23.14 -2.48
CA LEU A 204 4.17 22.79 -3.72
C LEU A 204 3.79 21.36 -4.12
N GLU A 205 3.39 21.20 -5.38
CA GLU A 205 3.05 19.88 -5.93
C GLU A 205 4.29 18.98 -5.95
N VAL A 206 4.12 17.78 -5.38
CA VAL A 206 5.12 16.69 -5.41
C VAL A 206 4.88 15.80 -6.61
N GLY A 207 3.62 15.46 -6.87
CA GLY A 207 3.23 14.64 -8.02
C GLY A 207 1.78 14.21 -7.97
N THR A 208 1.26 13.85 -9.13
CA THR A 208 -0.11 13.36 -9.35
C THR A 208 -0.07 11.88 -9.73
N TRP A 209 -0.88 11.08 -9.06
CA TRP A 209 -1.15 9.71 -9.40
C TRP A 209 -2.49 9.59 -10.12
N THR A 210 -2.50 9.03 -11.32
CA THR A 210 -3.74 8.65 -11.98
C THR A 210 -4.16 7.29 -11.47
N CYS A 211 -5.07 7.28 -10.51
CA CYS A 211 -5.70 6.06 -10.01
C CYS A 211 -6.63 5.49 -11.10
N PRO A 212 -6.54 4.19 -11.44
CA PRO A 212 -7.36 3.62 -12.49
C PRO A 212 -8.79 3.28 -12.06
N SER A 213 -9.03 3.13 -10.75
CA SER A 213 -10.24 2.47 -10.27
C SER A 213 -10.64 2.87 -8.86
N ASP A 214 -11.92 2.79 -8.56
CA ASP A 214 -12.44 2.54 -7.23
C ASP A 214 -12.52 1.01 -7.04
N PHE A 215 -11.69 0.46 -6.13
CA PHE A 215 -11.45 -0.97 -6.08
C PHE A 215 -12.45 -1.73 -5.20
N GLY A 216 -13.02 -2.79 -5.78
CA GLY A 216 -13.92 -3.72 -5.11
C GLY A 216 -13.91 -5.11 -5.76
N GLY A 217 -15.02 -5.84 -5.63
CA GLY A 217 -15.16 -7.21 -6.18
C GLY A 217 -14.53 -8.30 -5.32
N ARG A 218 -13.70 -7.92 -4.35
CA ARG A 218 -13.27 -8.73 -3.20
C ARG A 218 -13.26 -7.84 -1.96
N ARG A 219 -13.37 -8.45 -0.79
CA ARG A 219 -13.30 -7.69 0.48
C ARG A 219 -11.88 -7.23 0.76
N GLY A 220 -11.73 -6.02 1.28
CA GLY A 220 -10.47 -5.52 1.83
C GLY A 220 -10.07 -6.33 3.07
N ASN A 221 -8.77 -6.54 3.26
CA ASN A 221 -8.25 -7.42 4.32
C ASN A 221 -8.59 -6.94 5.74
N LEU A 222 -8.77 -5.64 5.93
CA LEU A 222 -8.95 -4.98 7.23
C LEU A 222 -10.39 -4.49 7.45
N ASN A 223 -11.24 -4.55 6.42
CA ASN A 223 -12.60 -4.01 6.50
C ASN A 223 -13.45 -4.71 7.57
N PRO A 224 -14.12 -3.95 8.43
CA PRO A 224 -15.00 -4.52 9.45
C PRO A 224 -16.23 -5.19 8.82
N ASP A 225 -16.81 -6.19 9.50
CA ASP A 225 -17.91 -7.03 8.99
C ASP A 225 -19.15 -6.24 8.55
N TRP A 226 -19.39 -5.08 9.16
CA TRP A 226 -20.54 -4.22 8.86
C TRP A 226 -20.39 -3.45 7.53
N TRP A 227 -19.14 -3.32 6.96
CA TRP A 227 -18.91 -2.60 5.71
C TRP A 227 -19.46 -3.36 4.51
N PRO A 228 -20.36 -2.77 3.69
CA PRO A 228 -21.01 -3.47 2.58
C PRO A 228 -20.02 -3.89 1.49
N ASP A 229 -20.18 -5.09 0.95
CA ASP A 229 -19.31 -5.63 -0.12
C ASP A 229 -19.40 -4.86 -1.45
N LYS A 230 -20.49 -4.11 -1.67
CA LYS A 230 -20.70 -3.30 -2.85
C LYS A 230 -19.96 -1.95 -2.83
N ASN A 231 -19.52 -1.50 -1.67
CA ASN A 231 -18.78 -0.26 -1.52
C ASN A 231 -17.29 -0.47 -1.84
N THR A 232 -16.53 0.60 -1.91
CA THR A 232 -15.06 0.60 -2.01
C THR A 232 -14.46 -0.33 -0.98
N GLN A 233 -13.56 -1.21 -1.40
CA GLN A 233 -13.03 -2.26 -0.52
C GLN A 233 -11.57 -2.09 -0.14
N TYR A 234 -10.74 -1.59 -1.05
CA TYR A 234 -9.30 -1.44 -0.83
C TYR A 234 -8.71 -0.40 -1.79
N GLY A 235 -7.50 -0.01 -1.52
CA GLY A 235 -6.73 0.92 -2.33
C GLY A 235 -5.40 0.33 -2.79
N MET A 236 -4.56 1.21 -3.29
CA MET A 236 -3.16 0.95 -3.58
C MET A 236 -2.29 1.77 -2.63
N LEU A 237 -1.28 1.15 -2.06
CA LEU A 237 -0.26 1.86 -1.29
C LEU A 237 0.60 2.67 -2.25
N LYS A 238 0.60 3.99 -2.08
CA LYS A 238 1.38 4.93 -2.89
C LYS A 238 2.39 5.65 -2.02
N THR A 239 3.57 5.91 -2.58
CA THR A 239 4.66 6.61 -1.89
C THR A 239 5.15 7.76 -2.75
N TRP A 240 4.98 8.98 -2.25
CA TRP A 240 5.63 10.18 -2.79
C TRP A 240 6.94 10.41 -2.08
N ARG A 241 8.00 10.63 -2.85
CA ARG A 241 9.34 10.82 -2.33
C ARG A 241 9.95 12.12 -2.87
N ILE A 242 10.53 12.91 -2.00
CA ILE A 242 11.22 14.17 -2.32
C ILE A 242 12.68 14.00 -1.97
N THR A 243 13.57 14.28 -2.92
CA THR A 243 15.04 14.18 -2.78
C THR A 243 15.73 15.41 -3.36
N GLU A 244 17.06 15.47 -3.27
CA GLU A 244 17.86 16.48 -3.97
C GLU A 244 17.79 16.34 -5.51
N GLN A 245 17.46 15.16 -6.04
CA GLN A 245 17.38 14.87 -7.48
C GLN A 245 16.00 15.11 -8.10
N GLY A 246 15.00 15.34 -7.27
CA GLY A 246 13.62 15.55 -7.71
C GLY A 246 12.58 14.87 -6.85
N CYS A 247 11.33 14.94 -7.30
CA CYS A 247 10.20 14.25 -6.71
C CYS A 247 9.89 12.98 -7.50
N TYR A 248 9.38 11.97 -6.78
CA TYR A 248 9.04 10.66 -7.33
C TYR A 248 7.70 10.21 -6.77
N LEU A 249 6.96 9.46 -7.57
CA LEU A 249 5.81 8.69 -7.16
C LEU A 249 6.18 7.21 -7.33
N ASP A 250 6.22 6.48 -6.23
CA ASP A 250 6.83 5.16 -6.16
C ASP A 250 8.29 5.22 -6.71
N GLU A 251 8.59 4.58 -7.84
CA GLU A 251 9.91 4.63 -8.46
C GLU A 251 9.98 5.59 -9.67
N GLU A 252 8.86 6.19 -10.10
CA GLU A 252 8.79 7.05 -11.27
C GLU A 252 9.00 8.52 -10.90
N LYS A 253 9.85 9.21 -11.65
CA LYS A 253 10.10 10.64 -11.44
C LYS A 253 8.88 11.46 -11.84
N SER A 254 8.29 12.18 -10.89
CA SER A 254 7.10 13.02 -11.09
C SER A 254 7.45 14.48 -11.41
N SER A 255 8.55 15.01 -10.82
CA SER A 255 9.00 16.35 -11.12
C SER A 255 10.51 16.55 -10.86
N ALA A 256 11.07 17.64 -11.39
CA ALA A 256 12.47 18.01 -11.14
C ALA A 256 12.66 18.83 -9.86
N ARG A 257 11.59 19.17 -9.15
CA ARG A 257 11.61 19.99 -7.95
C ARG A 257 12.35 19.30 -6.82
N CYS A 258 13.39 19.94 -6.28
CA CYS A 258 14.26 19.33 -5.28
C CYS A 258 13.84 19.68 -3.83
N LEU A 259 14.38 18.92 -2.88
CA LEU A 259 14.05 19.00 -1.44
C LEU A 259 14.14 20.42 -0.87
N LYS A 260 15.15 21.20 -1.28
CA LYS A 260 15.37 22.58 -0.80
C LYS A 260 14.24 23.55 -1.14
N GLU A 261 13.54 23.32 -2.24
CA GLU A 261 12.44 24.19 -2.68
C GLU A 261 11.25 24.12 -1.73
N PHE A 262 11.04 22.97 -1.06
CA PHE A 262 9.92 22.76 -0.16
C PHE A 262 10.05 23.47 1.19
N SER A 263 11.22 24.04 1.53
CA SER A 263 11.45 24.85 2.74
C SER A 263 10.97 24.13 4.04
N LEU A 264 11.26 22.85 4.19
CA LEU A 264 10.68 21.95 5.21
C LEU A 264 10.99 22.37 6.66
N SER A 265 12.14 23.02 6.91
CA SER A 265 12.56 23.45 8.25
C SER A 265 12.18 24.91 8.61
N LYS A 266 11.48 25.63 7.72
CA LYS A 266 11.15 27.04 7.94
C LYS A 266 9.92 27.29 8.79
N GLN A 267 9.10 26.27 9.03
CA GLN A 267 7.85 26.39 9.77
C GLN A 267 7.81 25.35 10.91
N ASP A 268 6.92 25.55 11.85
CA ASP A 268 6.72 24.62 12.98
C ASP A 268 6.08 23.30 12.56
N TYR A 269 5.65 23.18 11.31
CA TYR A 269 5.05 21.99 10.73
C TYR A 269 5.33 21.89 9.24
N ILE A 270 5.26 20.65 8.72
CA ILE A 270 5.18 20.36 7.29
C ILE A 270 3.70 20.20 6.94
N SER A 271 3.17 21.05 6.04
CA SER A 271 1.84 20.86 5.47
C SER A 271 1.89 19.79 4.41
N VAL A 272 1.00 18.80 4.54
CA VAL A 272 0.78 17.74 3.54
C VAL A 272 -0.67 17.79 3.13
N ARG A 273 -0.93 18.09 1.86
CA ARG A 273 -2.25 18.12 1.26
C ARG A 273 -2.38 17.01 0.24
N ILE A 274 -3.52 16.34 0.23
CA ILE A 274 -3.88 15.30 -0.74
C ILE A 274 -5.28 15.56 -1.27
N GLY A 275 -5.49 15.40 -2.57
CA GLY A 275 -6.80 15.65 -3.16
C GLY A 275 -6.77 15.76 -4.67
N ILE A 276 -7.85 16.29 -5.23
CA ILE A 276 -8.09 16.44 -6.66
C ILE A 276 -7.91 17.89 -7.07
N LYS A 277 -7.12 18.16 -8.09
CA LYS A 277 -6.95 19.50 -8.65
C LYS A 277 -8.21 19.97 -9.37
N GLU A 278 -8.50 21.27 -9.32
CA GLU A 278 -9.64 21.86 -10.04
C GLU A 278 -9.52 21.66 -11.57
N ASP A 279 -8.29 21.58 -12.08
CA ASP A 279 -7.97 21.36 -13.51
C ASP A 279 -7.57 19.91 -13.84
N ALA A 280 -7.82 18.94 -12.94
CA ALA A 280 -7.56 17.54 -13.18
C ALA A 280 -8.34 17.01 -14.40
N ASN A 281 -7.70 16.15 -15.20
CA ASN A 281 -8.35 15.50 -16.34
C ASN A 281 -9.35 14.43 -15.90
N ASN A 282 -8.98 13.67 -14.85
CA ASN A 282 -9.81 12.63 -14.28
C ASN A 282 -10.24 13.06 -12.87
N LYS A 283 -11.54 13.36 -12.68
CA LYS A 283 -12.12 13.84 -11.42
C LYS A 283 -12.96 12.76 -10.77
N GLY A 284 -12.36 11.59 -10.55
CA GLY A 284 -13.02 10.46 -9.93
C GLY A 284 -12.90 10.43 -8.40
N GLY A 285 -12.78 11.58 -7.74
CA GLY A 285 -12.69 11.64 -6.28
C GLY A 285 -11.51 10.88 -5.69
N MET A 286 -11.53 10.65 -4.39
CA MET A 286 -10.58 9.76 -3.73
C MET A 286 -11.14 9.13 -2.46
N ASN A 287 -10.72 7.91 -2.18
CA ASN A 287 -10.78 7.24 -0.90
C ASN A 287 -9.41 7.24 -0.25
N LEU A 288 -9.34 7.59 1.04
CA LEU A 288 -8.14 7.55 1.88
C LEU A 288 -8.37 6.58 3.03
N PHE A 289 -7.53 5.54 3.11
CA PHE A 289 -7.65 4.46 4.09
C PHE A 289 -6.75 4.70 5.30
N GLY A 290 -7.26 4.36 6.49
CA GLY A 290 -6.51 4.27 7.73
C GLY A 290 -6.10 2.83 8.05
N GLU A 291 -5.47 2.63 9.20
CA GLU A 291 -4.89 1.32 9.59
C GLU A 291 -5.93 0.22 9.85
N GLY A 292 -7.22 0.53 9.91
CA GLY A 292 -8.31 -0.43 10.15
C GLY A 292 -9.23 -0.64 8.94
N PHE A 293 -8.86 -0.17 7.75
CA PHE A 293 -9.61 -0.35 6.51
C PHE A 293 -8.67 -0.61 5.34
N GLY A 294 -9.19 -1.23 4.27
CA GLY A 294 -8.44 -1.53 3.06
C GLY A 294 -7.57 -2.77 3.20
N ASP A 295 -6.39 -2.71 2.63
CA ASP A 295 -5.45 -3.83 2.56
C ASP A 295 -4.18 -3.64 3.41
N PHE A 296 -3.85 -2.40 3.78
CA PHE A 296 -2.59 -2.05 4.44
C PHE A 296 -2.83 -1.50 5.85
N GLU A 297 -2.29 -2.17 6.87
CA GLU A 297 -2.41 -1.76 8.27
C GLU A 297 -1.51 -0.52 8.55
N GLN A 298 -1.86 0.59 7.91
CA GLN A 298 -1.17 1.87 8.13
C GLN A 298 -2.08 3.08 7.95
N ASN A 299 -1.78 4.12 8.70
CA ASN A 299 -2.24 5.48 8.48
C ASN A 299 -1.36 6.21 7.44
N ILE A 300 -1.46 7.54 7.32
CA ILE A 300 -0.49 8.30 6.54
C ILE A 300 0.86 8.22 7.24
N VAL A 301 1.87 7.74 6.54
CA VAL A 301 3.24 7.61 7.08
C VAL A 301 4.14 8.62 6.42
N MET A 302 4.73 9.50 7.23
CA MET A 302 5.85 10.35 6.81
C MET A 302 7.15 9.73 7.32
N LYS A 303 8.10 9.50 6.43
CA LYS A 303 9.45 9.03 6.74
C LYS A 303 10.45 10.10 6.32
N ILE A 304 11.28 10.51 7.25
CA ILE A 304 12.35 11.50 7.04
C ILE A 304 13.67 10.78 7.22
N VAL A 305 14.57 10.93 6.25
CA VAL A 305 15.90 10.34 6.28
C VAL A 305 16.94 11.46 6.34
N PHE A 306 17.82 11.38 7.33
CA PHE A 306 18.93 12.30 7.56
C PHE A 306 20.27 11.63 7.23
N GLN A 307 21.26 12.49 6.98
CA GLN A 307 22.63 12.04 6.81
C GLN A 307 23.25 11.60 8.15
#